data_ff98b1ea328a0cf262cdcc2df7c64872
#
_entry.id   ff98b1ea328a0cf262cdcc2df7c64872
#
_cell.length_a   1.000
_cell.length_b   1.000
_cell.length_c   1.000
_cell.angle_alpha   90.00
_cell.angle_beta   90.00
_cell.angle_gamma   90.00
#
_symmetry.space_group_name_H-M   'P 1'
#
loop_
_entity.id
_entity.type
_entity.pdbx_description
1 polymer ?
#
loop_
_entity_poly.entity_id
_entity_poly.type
_entity_poly.pdbx_seq_one_letter_code
_entity_poly.pdbx_strand_id
1 'polypeptide(L)'
;MVIRLIVCILILGGLIIYRNNKLKTIKLEKKKTDSKVISLLYDKISNVLLIFFAFDLVVGVMAREANNLTSTIWRVLTIIFCFGMFIYATKESIKSTFIIRKNDFILFVNGEEKINFHDVKEINISNTANKYVYLITIFLNDGREYSIKGRDQYEMNKVVRLINEKIGYKALKEELANV
;
A
#
# COMPACT_ATOMS: atom_id res chain seq x y z
N MET A 1 25.47 -21.77 -15.35
CA MET A 1 24.36 -22.03 -14.40
C MET A 1 24.52 -21.26 -13.09
N VAL A 2 25.63 -21.43 -12.35
CA VAL A 2 25.86 -20.80 -11.03
C VAL A 2 25.75 -19.29 -11.03
N ILE A 3 26.39 -18.58 -11.98
CA ILE A 3 26.34 -17.11 -12.08
C ILE A 3 24.91 -16.60 -12.25
N ARG A 4 24.09 -17.26 -13.08
CA ARG A 4 22.69 -16.86 -13.30
C ARG A 4 21.87 -17.02 -12.02
N LEU A 5 22.09 -18.09 -11.25
CA LEU A 5 21.42 -18.31 -9.96
C LEU A 5 21.80 -17.23 -8.96
N ILE A 6 23.08 -16.86 -8.88
CA ILE A 6 23.55 -15.77 -8.00
C ILE A 6 22.88 -14.45 -8.36
N VAL A 7 22.81 -14.10 -9.65
CA VAL A 7 22.13 -12.87 -10.10
C VAL A 7 20.65 -12.88 -9.72
N CYS A 8 19.94 -14.00 -9.87
CA CYS A 8 18.53 -14.13 -9.46
C CYS A 8 18.36 -13.91 -7.95
N ILE A 9 19.23 -14.51 -7.13
CA ILE A 9 19.21 -14.36 -5.67
C ILE A 9 19.45 -12.89 -5.28
N LEU A 10 20.39 -12.22 -5.93
CA LEU A 10 20.67 -10.80 -5.68
C LEU A 10 19.47 -9.90 -6.02
N ILE A 11 18.82 -10.14 -7.16
CA ILE A 11 17.62 -9.39 -7.58
C ILE A 11 16.48 -9.61 -6.59
N LEU A 12 16.17 -10.86 -6.23
CA LEU A 12 15.12 -11.18 -5.27
C LEU A 12 15.42 -10.58 -3.88
N GLY A 13 16.65 -10.71 -3.42
CA GLY A 13 17.11 -10.09 -2.17
C GLY A 13 16.93 -8.58 -2.17
N GLY A 14 17.32 -7.92 -3.26
CA GLY A 14 17.12 -6.48 -3.45
C GLY A 14 15.65 -6.05 -3.40
N LEU A 15 14.75 -6.81 -4.04
CA LEU A 15 13.31 -6.56 -4.00
C LEU A 15 12.72 -6.71 -2.60
N ILE A 16 13.13 -7.74 -1.87
CA ILE A 16 12.69 -7.99 -0.50
C ILE A 16 13.18 -6.85 0.43
N ILE A 17 14.44 -6.43 0.29
CA ILE A 17 15.02 -5.33 1.06
C ILE A 17 14.27 -4.02 0.75
N TYR A 18 14.07 -3.71 -0.54
CA TYR A 18 13.31 -2.53 -0.96
C TYR A 18 11.92 -2.50 -0.32
N ARG A 19 11.17 -3.59 -0.42
CA ARG A 19 9.84 -3.70 0.17
C ARG A 19 9.87 -3.55 1.68
N ASN A 20 10.79 -4.23 2.35
CA ASN A 20 10.92 -4.16 3.82
C ASN A 20 11.23 -2.74 4.29
N ASN A 21 12.11 -2.01 3.59
CA ASN A 21 12.43 -0.63 3.91
C ASN A 21 11.21 0.29 3.71
N LYS A 22 10.47 0.12 2.62
CA LYS A 22 9.25 0.91 2.35
C LYS A 22 8.12 0.64 3.35
N LEU A 23 7.99 -0.61 3.82
CA LEU A 23 6.97 -1.00 4.80
C LEU A 23 7.42 -0.85 6.26
N LYS A 24 8.63 -0.32 6.51
CA LYS A 24 9.20 -0.25 7.86
C LYS A 24 8.28 0.48 8.85
N THR A 25 7.82 1.68 8.50
CA THR A 25 6.90 2.48 9.34
C THR A 25 5.61 1.72 9.61
N ILE A 26 4.99 1.16 8.58
CA ILE A 26 3.74 0.38 8.70
C ILE A 26 3.93 -0.84 9.62
N LYS A 27 5.04 -1.56 9.48
CA LYS A 27 5.35 -2.72 10.33
C LYS A 27 5.61 -2.34 11.79
N LEU A 28 6.27 -1.20 12.03
CA LEU A 28 6.50 -0.69 13.38
C LEU A 28 5.18 -0.26 14.05
N GLU A 29 4.33 0.45 13.32
CA GLU A 29 3.02 0.88 13.83
C GLU A 29 2.08 -0.31 14.09
N LYS A 30 2.12 -1.35 13.26
CA LYS A 30 1.33 -2.58 13.48
C LYS A 30 1.64 -3.30 14.79
N LYS A 31 2.82 -3.07 15.36
CA LYS A 31 3.23 -3.65 16.65
C LYS A 31 2.79 -2.82 17.87
N LYS A 32 2.34 -1.58 17.65
CA LYS A 32 1.87 -0.70 18.74
C LYS A 32 0.43 -1.01 19.09
N THR A 33 0.13 -1.08 20.38
CA THR A 33 -1.21 -1.39 20.90
C THR A 33 -2.21 -0.27 20.60
N ASP A 34 -1.73 0.98 20.50
CA ASP A 34 -2.57 2.17 20.34
C ASP A 34 -2.77 2.59 18.88
N SER A 35 -2.26 1.82 17.93
CA SER A 35 -2.39 2.11 16.51
C SER A 35 -3.12 0.99 15.77
N LYS A 36 -4.02 1.38 14.86
CA LYS A 36 -4.74 0.47 13.98
C LYS A 36 -4.29 0.69 12.54
N VAL A 37 -3.69 -0.33 11.96
CA VAL A 37 -3.23 -0.30 10.56
C VAL A 37 -4.29 -0.96 9.67
N ILE A 38 -4.81 -0.22 8.71
CA ILE A 38 -5.81 -0.67 7.74
C ILE A 38 -5.26 -0.44 6.34
N SER A 39 -5.18 -1.50 5.54
CA SER A 39 -4.79 -1.42 4.13
C SER A 39 -6.02 -1.64 3.26
N LEU A 40 -6.29 -0.69 2.36
CA LEU A 40 -7.44 -0.69 1.45
C LEU A 40 -7.19 -1.48 0.15
N LEU A 41 -5.93 -1.86 -0.10
CA LEU A 41 -5.54 -2.74 -1.19
C LEU A 41 -4.99 -4.04 -0.61
N TYR A 42 -5.23 -5.14 -1.34
CA TYR A 42 -4.74 -6.44 -0.92
C TYR A 42 -3.21 -6.47 -0.81
N ASP A 43 -2.69 -6.47 0.41
CA ASP A 43 -1.27 -6.68 0.71
C ASP A 43 -0.72 -7.98 0.08
N LYS A 44 -1.62 -8.91 -0.19
CA LYS A 44 -1.29 -10.21 -0.78
C LYS A 44 -0.82 -10.12 -2.24
N ILE A 45 -1.25 -9.10 -3.00
CA ILE A 45 -0.91 -8.99 -4.43
C ILE A 45 0.61 -8.86 -4.63
N SER A 46 1.28 -8.04 -3.82
CA SER A 46 2.74 -7.89 -3.93
C SER A 46 3.50 -9.17 -3.56
N ASN A 47 2.95 -9.98 -2.62
CA ASN A 47 3.52 -11.29 -2.28
C ASN A 47 3.34 -12.29 -3.42
N VAL A 48 2.15 -12.35 -4.00
CA VAL A 48 1.85 -13.23 -5.15
C VAL A 48 2.75 -12.88 -6.32
N LEU A 49 2.90 -11.59 -6.66
CA LEU A 49 3.81 -11.14 -7.73
C LEU A 49 5.27 -11.52 -7.44
N LEU A 50 5.71 -11.43 -6.18
CA LEU A 50 7.06 -11.85 -5.81
C LEU A 50 7.27 -13.36 -6.00
N ILE A 51 6.26 -14.17 -5.65
CA ILE A 51 6.30 -15.63 -5.82
C ILE A 51 6.33 -15.99 -7.31
N PHE A 52 5.47 -15.38 -8.13
CA PHE A 52 5.48 -15.58 -9.58
C PHE A 52 6.81 -15.19 -10.20
N PHE A 53 7.37 -14.05 -9.81
CA PHE A 53 8.67 -13.61 -10.28
C PHE A 53 9.78 -14.57 -9.88
N ALA A 54 9.80 -15.05 -8.63
CA ALA A 54 10.76 -16.04 -8.18
C ALA A 54 10.64 -17.36 -8.95
N PHE A 55 9.40 -17.81 -9.21
CA PHE A 55 9.14 -19.02 -9.99
C PHE A 55 9.64 -18.89 -11.42
N ASP A 56 9.31 -17.78 -12.11
CA ASP A 56 9.75 -17.53 -13.48
C ASP A 56 11.28 -17.46 -13.60
N LEU A 57 11.95 -16.82 -12.64
CA LEU A 57 13.40 -16.81 -12.56
C LEU A 57 13.99 -18.22 -12.40
N VAL A 58 13.45 -19.04 -11.49
CA VAL A 58 13.94 -20.40 -11.26
C VAL A 58 13.71 -21.28 -12.49
N VAL A 59 12.52 -21.24 -13.07
CA VAL A 59 12.21 -21.98 -14.31
C VAL A 59 13.11 -21.52 -15.45
N GLY A 60 13.33 -20.21 -15.59
CA GLY A 60 14.22 -19.65 -16.60
C GLY A 60 15.69 -20.09 -16.46
N VAL A 61 16.16 -20.28 -15.23
CA VAL A 61 17.52 -20.80 -14.96
C VAL A 61 17.62 -22.30 -15.24
N MET A 62 16.56 -23.07 -14.92
CA MET A 62 16.52 -24.52 -15.08
C MET A 62 16.22 -24.96 -16.53
N ALA A 63 15.47 -24.16 -17.29
CA ALA A 63 15.19 -24.49 -18.69
C ALA A 63 16.45 -24.39 -19.55
N ARG A 64 17.01 -25.55 -19.83
CA ARG A 64 18.28 -25.76 -20.56
C ARG A 64 18.23 -25.39 -22.07
N GLU A 65 17.03 -25.09 -22.58
CA GLU A 65 16.77 -25.13 -24.05
C GLU A 65 16.51 -23.77 -24.72
N ALA A 66 16.79 -22.65 -24.14
CA ALA A 66 16.52 -21.39 -24.83
C ALA A 66 17.76 -20.84 -25.54
N ASN A 67 18.29 -21.59 -26.49
CA ASN A 67 19.31 -21.07 -27.45
C ASN A 67 18.66 -20.22 -28.57
N ASN A 68 17.34 -19.93 -28.49
CA ASN A 68 16.68 -19.09 -29.47
C ASN A 68 16.61 -17.65 -28.94
N LEU A 69 17.18 -16.71 -29.72
CA LEU A 69 17.23 -15.28 -29.41
C LEU A 69 15.85 -14.72 -29.02
N THR A 70 14.81 -15.12 -29.75
CA THR A 70 13.42 -14.69 -29.51
C THR A 70 12.92 -15.09 -28.10
N SER A 71 13.21 -16.31 -27.66
CA SER A 71 12.81 -16.77 -26.32
C SER A 71 13.56 -16.03 -25.22
N THR A 72 14.82 -15.68 -25.47
CA THR A 72 15.63 -14.88 -24.53
C THR A 72 15.07 -13.46 -24.38
N ILE A 73 14.71 -12.81 -25.49
CA ILE A 73 14.10 -11.48 -25.50
C ILE A 73 12.78 -11.49 -24.70
N TRP A 74 11.88 -12.42 -24.99
CA TRP A 74 10.61 -12.52 -24.26
C TRP A 74 10.80 -12.72 -22.76
N ARG A 75 11.77 -13.51 -22.33
CA ARG A 75 12.08 -13.69 -20.89
C ARG A 75 12.57 -12.41 -20.24
N VAL A 76 13.48 -11.68 -20.90
CA VAL A 76 13.96 -10.39 -20.37
C VAL A 76 12.81 -9.40 -20.23
N LEU A 77 11.92 -9.30 -21.22
CA LEU A 77 10.75 -8.45 -21.18
C LEU A 77 9.80 -8.84 -20.03
N THR A 78 9.56 -10.13 -19.82
CA THR A 78 8.73 -10.63 -18.71
C THR A 78 9.33 -10.24 -17.35
N ILE A 79 10.64 -10.41 -17.18
CA ILE A 79 11.36 -10.04 -15.95
C ILE A 79 11.21 -8.54 -15.67
N ILE A 80 11.44 -7.69 -16.68
CA ILE A 80 11.31 -6.24 -16.55
C ILE A 80 9.87 -5.85 -16.18
N PHE A 81 8.89 -6.47 -16.84
CA PHE A 81 7.47 -6.24 -16.57
C PHE A 81 7.09 -6.64 -15.13
N CYS A 82 7.45 -7.85 -14.70
CA CYS A 82 7.18 -8.32 -13.34
C CYS A 82 7.84 -7.43 -12.26
N PHE A 83 9.07 -6.99 -12.53
CA PHE A 83 9.80 -6.06 -11.66
C PHE A 83 9.07 -4.72 -11.53
N GLY A 84 8.66 -4.14 -12.65
CA GLY A 84 7.88 -2.89 -12.67
C GLY A 84 6.55 -3.03 -11.94
N MET A 85 5.83 -4.12 -12.18
CA MET A 85 4.56 -4.43 -11.52
C MET A 85 4.72 -4.62 -10.00
N PHE A 86 5.81 -5.26 -9.54
CA PHE A 86 6.09 -5.42 -8.11
C PHE A 86 6.33 -4.07 -7.43
N ILE A 87 7.15 -3.19 -8.04
CA ILE A 87 7.40 -1.85 -7.50
C ILE A 87 6.10 -1.04 -7.47
N TYR A 88 5.32 -1.08 -8.55
CA TYR A 88 4.04 -0.40 -8.65
C TYR A 88 3.06 -0.89 -7.58
N ALA A 89 2.84 -2.21 -7.47
CA ALA A 89 1.95 -2.80 -6.48
C ALA A 89 2.38 -2.48 -5.04
N THR A 90 3.69 -2.45 -4.76
CA THR A 90 4.20 -2.07 -3.45
C THR A 90 3.90 -0.60 -3.13
N LYS A 91 4.10 0.31 -4.09
CA LYS A 91 3.77 1.73 -3.91
C LYS A 91 2.27 1.96 -3.69
N GLU A 92 1.43 1.34 -4.50
CA GLU A 92 -0.03 1.48 -4.38
C GLU A 92 -0.56 0.88 -3.06
N SER A 93 -0.02 -0.25 -2.62
CA SER A 93 -0.36 -0.83 -1.31
C SER A 93 -0.02 0.13 -0.15
N ILE A 94 1.12 0.81 -0.21
CA ILE A 94 1.52 1.79 0.80
C ILE A 94 0.57 3.00 0.75
N LYS A 95 0.31 3.58 -0.42
CA LYS A 95 -0.58 4.74 -0.59
C LYS A 95 -1.99 4.48 -0.09
N SER A 96 -2.47 3.25 -0.18
CA SER A 96 -3.78 2.83 0.28
C SER A 96 -3.83 2.39 1.74
N THR A 97 -2.76 2.61 2.51
CA THR A 97 -2.68 2.22 3.92
C THR A 97 -2.92 3.41 4.83
N PHE A 98 -3.82 3.21 5.81
CA PHE A 98 -4.08 4.13 6.91
C PHE A 98 -3.48 3.59 8.20
N ILE A 99 -2.85 4.46 8.97
CA ILE A 99 -2.45 4.18 10.34
C ILE A 99 -3.25 5.11 11.25
N ILE A 100 -4.24 4.58 11.91
CA ILE A 100 -5.13 5.32 12.80
C ILE A 100 -4.61 5.18 14.23
N ARG A 101 -4.30 6.29 14.87
CA ARG A 101 -3.82 6.40 16.26
C ARG A 101 -4.89 7.04 17.14
N LYS A 102 -4.55 7.32 18.40
CA LYS A 102 -5.47 7.93 19.36
C LYS A 102 -5.89 9.36 18.96
N ASN A 103 -4.95 10.20 18.51
CA ASN A 103 -5.16 11.63 18.27
C ASN A 103 -5.01 12.05 16.81
N ASP A 104 -4.43 11.19 15.97
CA ASP A 104 -4.06 11.47 14.59
C ASP A 104 -4.16 10.21 13.73
N PHE A 105 -4.02 10.39 12.44
CA PHE A 105 -3.80 9.30 11.51
C PHE A 105 -2.71 9.66 10.49
N ILE A 106 -2.10 8.63 9.92
CA ILE A 106 -1.03 8.77 8.92
C ILE A 106 -1.53 8.26 7.59
N LEU A 107 -1.26 9.05 6.55
CA LEU A 107 -1.45 8.72 5.13
C LEU A 107 -0.10 8.65 4.42
N PHE A 108 -0.08 7.95 3.28
CA PHE A 108 1.13 7.79 2.46
C PHE A 108 0.93 8.25 1.01
N VAL A 109 0.03 9.21 0.77
CA VAL A 109 -0.34 9.65 -0.60
C VAL A 109 0.85 10.29 -1.32
N ASN A 110 1.45 11.32 -0.70
CA ASN A 110 2.60 12.07 -1.24
C ASN A 110 3.88 11.87 -0.39
N GLY A 111 3.89 10.87 0.44
CA GLY A 111 4.88 10.61 1.47
C GLY A 111 4.18 10.20 2.75
N GLU A 112 4.87 10.22 3.87
CA GLU A 112 4.28 10.00 5.18
C GLU A 112 3.71 11.34 5.68
N GLU A 113 2.39 11.48 5.70
CA GLU A 113 1.70 12.66 6.18
C GLU A 113 0.89 12.34 7.42
N LYS A 114 1.12 13.09 8.48
CA LYS A 114 0.43 12.99 9.75
C LYS A 114 -0.66 14.05 9.81
N ILE A 115 -1.91 13.61 10.00
CA ILE A 115 -3.09 14.49 10.06
C ILE A 115 -3.76 14.32 11.43
N ASN A 116 -4.01 15.42 12.13
CA ASN A 116 -4.79 15.41 13.35
C ASN A 116 -6.29 15.34 13.01
N PHE A 117 -7.08 14.67 13.86
CA PHE A 117 -8.53 14.60 13.65
C PHE A 117 -9.22 15.97 13.68
N HIS A 118 -8.64 16.96 14.37
CA HIS A 118 -9.16 18.34 14.39
C HIS A 118 -9.05 19.07 13.05
N ASP A 119 -8.06 18.68 12.24
CA ASP A 119 -7.81 19.32 10.95
C ASP A 119 -8.73 18.78 9.86
N VAL A 120 -9.49 17.69 10.15
CA VAL A 120 -10.40 17.09 9.20
C VAL A 120 -11.74 17.79 9.24
N LYS A 121 -12.13 18.35 8.10
CA LYS A 121 -13.44 18.96 7.88
C LYS A 121 -14.49 17.91 7.54
N GLU A 122 -14.15 17.01 6.63
CA GLU A 122 -15.08 16.02 6.10
C GLU A 122 -14.32 14.83 5.50
N ILE A 123 -14.95 13.66 5.55
CA ILE A 123 -14.45 12.45 4.89
C ILE A 123 -15.59 11.76 4.15
N ASN A 124 -15.38 11.48 2.87
CA ASN A 124 -16.38 10.91 1.98
C ASN A 124 -15.88 9.67 1.27
N ILE A 125 -16.80 8.76 0.95
CA ILE A 125 -16.55 7.63 0.04
C ILE A 125 -17.37 7.88 -1.22
N SER A 126 -16.73 7.77 -2.38
CA SER A 126 -17.38 7.82 -3.68
C SER A 126 -17.00 6.61 -4.53
N ASN A 127 -17.89 6.21 -5.42
CA ASN A 127 -17.61 5.22 -6.43
C ASN A 127 -16.84 5.87 -7.58
N THR A 128 -15.85 5.16 -8.11
CA THR A 128 -15.20 5.60 -9.36
C THR A 128 -15.98 5.01 -10.56
N ALA A 129 -15.61 5.41 -11.78
CA ALA A 129 -16.16 4.82 -13.00
C ALA A 129 -15.93 3.28 -13.07
N ASN A 130 -14.94 2.78 -12.37
CA ASN A 130 -14.70 1.35 -12.22
C ASN A 130 -15.45 0.81 -10.99
N LYS A 131 -16.41 -0.10 -11.23
CA LYS A 131 -17.26 -0.73 -10.18
C LYS A 131 -16.52 -1.35 -8.99
N TYR A 132 -15.23 -1.67 -9.17
CA TYR A 132 -14.41 -2.34 -8.15
C TYR A 132 -13.41 -1.40 -7.47
N VAL A 133 -13.49 -0.10 -7.75
CA VAL A 133 -12.57 0.88 -7.19
C VAL A 133 -13.39 2.00 -6.54
N TYR A 134 -13.17 2.17 -5.26
CA TYR A 134 -13.75 3.23 -4.44
C TYR A 134 -12.69 4.29 -4.16
N LEU A 135 -13.13 5.50 -3.85
CA LEU A 135 -12.29 6.62 -3.50
C LEU A 135 -12.70 7.14 -2.14
N ILE A 136 -11.77 7.19 -1.18
CA ILE A 136 -11.93 7.97 0.05
C ILE A 136 -11.34 9.34 -0.22
N THR A 137 -12.13 10.38 -0.01
CA THR A 137 -11.70 11.78 -0.08
C THR A 137 -11.77 12.38 1.31
N ILE A 138 -10.67 12.97 1.76
CA ILE A 138 -10.53 13.64 3.05
C ILE A 138 -10.29 15.11 2.78
N PHE A 139 -11.19 15.95 3.26
CA PHE A 139 -11.09 17.41 3.18
C PHE A 139 -10.57 17.93 4.52
N LEU A 140 -9.56 18.80 4.49
CA LEU A 140 -9.05 19.46 5.67
C LEU A 140 -9.60 20.88 5.81
N ASN A 141 -9.56 21.42 7.02
CA ASN A 141 -9.99 22.78 7.33
C ASN A 141 -9.15 23.85 6.63
N ASP A 142 -7.91 23.54 6.28
CA ASP A 142 -7.00 24.42 5.55
C ASP A 142 -7.15 24.38 4.02
N GLY A 143 -8.14 23.63 3.53
CA GLY A 143 -8.47 23.49 2.11
C GLY A 143 -7.68 22.40 1.39
N ARG A 144 -6.75 21.69 2.04
CA ARG A 144 -6.09 20.52 1.44
C ARG A 144 -7.06 19.37 1.28
N GLU A 145 -6.83 18.58 0.23
CA GLU A 145 -7.61 17.40 -0.09
C GLU A 145 -6.70 16.20 -0.33
N TYR A 146 -7.08 15.05 0.22
CA TYR A 146 -6.41 13.77 0.00
C TYR A 146 -7.38 12.75 -0.55
N SER A 147 -7.00 12.15 -1.69
CA SER A 147 -7.80 11.12 -2.35
C SER A 147 -7.07 9.79 -2.35
N ILE A 148 -7.68 8.77 -1.76
CA ILE A 148 -7.08 7.45 -1.57
C ILE A 148 -7.97 6.39 -2.21
N LYS A 149 -7.39 5.61 -3.13
CA LYS A 149 -8.08 4.53 -3.82
C LYS A 149 -8.06 3.26 -3.00
N GLY A 150 -9.18 2.54 -2.99
CA GLY A 150 -9.31 1.22 -2.37
C GLY A 150 -10.20 0.30 -3.19
N ARG A 151 -10.12 -1.00 -2.93
CA ARG A 151 -10.95 -2.03 -3.58
C ARG A 151 -11.82 -2.79 -2.58
N ASP A 152 -11.52 -2.67 -1.30
CA ASP A 152 -12.27 -3.32 -0.24
C ASP A 152 -13.24 -2.31 0.40
N GLN A 153 -14.50 -2.36 -0.02
CA GLN A 153 -15.54 -1.45 0.48
C GLN A 153 -15.74 -1.58 1.99
N TYR A 154 -15.62 -2.78 2.53
CA TYR A 154 -15.78 -3.02 3.97
C TYR A 154 -14.68 -2.31 4.77
N GLU A 155 -13.42 -2.48 4.38
CA GLU A 155 -12.30 -1.81 5.07
C GLU A 155 -12.35 -0.29 4.86
N MET A 156 -12.82 0.20 3.71
CA MET A 156 -13.03 1.63 3.47
C MET A 156 -14.10 2.22 4.38
N ASN A 157 -15.26 1.59 4.48
CA ASN A 157 -16.32 2.01 5.40
C ASN A 157 -15.85 2.00 6.86
N LYS A 158 -15.03 1.02 7.23
CA LYS A 158 -14.44 0.92 8.56
C LYS A 158 -13.48 2.08 8.86
N VAL A 159 -12.64 2.48 7.88
CA VAL A 159 -11.75 3.66 8.01
C VAL A 159 -12.58 4.91 8.23
N VAL A 160 -13.57 5.17 7.36
CA VAL A 160 -14.43 6.36 7.45
C VAL A 160 -15.17 6.41 8.78
N ARG A 161 -15.76 5.29 9.22
CA ARG A 161 -16.42 5.21 10.51
C ARG A 161 -15.48 5.53 11.66
N LEU A 162 -14.27 4.93 11.70
CA LEU A 162 -13.30 5.17 12.76
C LEU A 162 -12.81 6.61 12.82
N ILE A 163 -12.64 7.28 11.67
CA ILE A 163 -12.24 8.68 11.62
C ILE A 163 -13.42 9.57 12.10
N ASN A 164 -14.63 9.32 11.61
CA ASN A 164 -15.82 10.08 12.04
C ASN A 164 -16.12 9.92 13.54
N GLU A 165 -15.98 8.71 14.09
CA GLU A 165 -16.12 8.47 15.54
C GLU A 165 -15.10 9.30 16.34
N LYS A 166 -13.87 9.43 15.85
CA LYS A 166 -12.82 10.22 16.52
C LYS A 166 -13.06 11.73 16.42
N ILE A 167 -13.54 12.21 15.27
CA ILE A 167 -13.91 13.62 15.07
C ILE A 167 -15.09 13.96 15.99
N GLY A 168 -16.17 13.17 15.99
CA GLY A 168 -17.36 13.40 16.81
C GLY A 168 -17.07 13.34 18.32
N TYR A 169 -16.26 12.39 18.78
CA TYR A 169 -15.88 12.29 20.20
C TYR A 169 -15.09 13.52 20.69
N LYS A 170 -14.25 14.12 19.84
CA LYS A 170 -13.49 15.32 20.20
C LYS A 170 -14.36 16.57 20.23
N ALA A 171 -15.26 16.75 19.27
CA ALA A 171 -16.20 17.86 19.27
C ALA A 171 -17.05 17.87 20.54
N LEU A 172 -17.54 16.73 20.97
CA LEU A 172 -18.32 16.59 22.22
C LEU A 172 -17.49 16.92 23.47
N LYS A 173 -16.20 16.56 23.47
CA LYS A 173 -15.31 16.85 24.60
C LYS A 173 -14.95 18.34 24.69
N GLU A 174 -14.86 19.04 23.58
CA GLU A 174 -14.60 20.48 23.53
C GLU A 174 -15.85 21.28 23.96
N GLU A 175 -17.05 20.85 23.56
CA GLU A 175 -18.29 21.42 24.04
C GLU A 175 -18.42 21.30 25.57
N LEU A 176 -18.11 20.11 26.12
CA LEU A 176 -18.18 19.87 27.58
C LEU A 176 -17.08 20.59 28.38
N ALA A 177 -15.97 20.98 27.75
CA ALA A 177 -14.89 21.72 28.41
C ALA A 177 -15.12 23.23 28.40
N ASN A 178 -16.04 23.72 27.56
CA ASN A 178 -16.42 25.13 27.44
C ASN A 178 -17.70 25.50 28.23
N VAL A 179 -18.30 24.53 28.94
CA VAL A 179 -19.42 24.67 29.88
C VAL A 179 -18.89 24.61 31.31
#